data_1bc7f96c5ecfc0bed60f08bbead0a7b5
#
_entry.id   1bc7f96c5ecfc0bed60f08bbead0a7b5
#
_cell.length_a   1.000
_cell.length_b   1.000
_cell.length_c   1.000
_cell.angle_alpha   90.00
_cell.angle_beta   90.00
_cell.angle_gamma   90.00
#
_symmetry.space_group_name_H-M   'P 1'
#
loop_
_entity.id
_entity.type
_entity.pdbx_description
1 polymer ?
#
loop_
_entity_poly.entity_id
_entity_poly.type
_entity_poly.pdbx_seq_one_letter_code
_entity_poly.pdbx_strand_id
1 'polypeptide(L)'
;MNDEVLLKVEEKINPPPHILEEAHIKDYESVYEKSIKDPEGFWSEVAKDITWFKPFSKVLEWNFPYAKWFLDGKLNASYNCLDRHIKEGLRNKIAYIGVNEDLEEHKITYGELLELVNRLANALKSLGLKKGDRVSIYMPNTVEAVASMLACARIGLIHQVVFAGFSEGALRTRVEDAGASAIITATYTKRRGKKVELLPIALEAIKGLDSVKHVICWDRDNAGLPANVLSFYDLVKSQKPECEPEHMDSEDPLFILYTSGTTGKPKGVIHTTGGYMVNAYFTTKNVFALKPNDIYWCTADIGWITGHSYIVYGPLSVGVTSVIFEGAPDYKDPSTWWKIVEKYRVNKFYTAPTAVRLFMRYGEKWPEAHDLSSLKILGSVGEPINPEAWHWYYEHIGHKNCAIVDTWWQTETGAHMITTLPGNPMKPGKAGKPLPGIEVAIVDKNGNPVPPNTVGYVVIKRPWPSMMRDCWGQPERYKKYWTEIPGNVYNADDLGSIDEEGYIMIVGRADDVLSVAGHRIGTMEVESAIVDHEAVAEAAVIGKPDPIKGERIKAFVILKQGYNPSDELKKSIQEHVKHVLGAIAYPEEIEFVDKLPKTRSGKIMRRVLKAKELGLDIGDVSTLED
;
A
#
# COMPACT_ATOMS: atom_id res chain seq x y z
N MET A 1 -16.66 -28.96 9.86
CA MET A 1 -15.82 -28.49 10.98
C MET A 1 -15.93 -26.98 11.01
N ASN A 2 -16.26 -26.42 12.14
CA ASN A 2 -16.41 -24.98 12.27
C ASN A 2 -15.02 -24.34 12.43
N ASP A 3 -14.51 -23.75 11.36
CA ASP A 3 -13.29 -22.93 11.40
C ASP A 3 -13.62 -21.56 12.02
N GLU A 4 -14.09 -21.57 13.26
CA GLU A 4 -14.46 -20.36 13.98
C GLU A 4 -13.21 -19.52 14.30
N VAL A 5 -13.34 -18.20 14.18
CA VAL A 5 -12.28 -17.26 14.55
C VAL A 5 -12.00 -17.38 16.05
N LEU A 6 -10.72 -17.54 16.39
CA LEU A 6 -10.28 -17.66 17.77
C LEU A 6 -10.14 -16.32 18.48
N LEU A 7 -9.65 -15.31 17.77
CA LEU A 7 -9.52 -13.96 18.32
C LEU A 7 -10.89 -13.29 18.38
N LYS A 8 -11.39 -13.11 19.60
CA LYS A 8 -12.66 -12.42 19.82
C LYS A 8 -12.43 -10.93 19.95
N VAL A 9 -13.14 -10.15 19.14
CA VAL A 9 -13.12 -8.68 19.19
C VAL A 9 -14.53 -8.21 19.54
N GLU A 10 -14.74 -7.96 20.82
CA GLU A 10 -16.03 -7.48 21.35
C GLU A 10 -16.07 -5.97 21.52
N GLU A 11 -14.90 -5.35 21.63
CA GLU A 11 -14.76 -3.92 21.86
C GLU A 11 -15.18 -3.11 20.65
N LYS A 12 -15.96 -2.07 20.89
CA LYS A 12 -16.43 -1.13 19.89
C LYS A 12 -16.21 0.28 20.40
N ILE A 13 -15.44 1.06 19.66
CA ILE A 13 -15.07 2.42 20.05
C ILE A 13 -15.70 3.41 19.09
N ASN A 14 -16.48 4.36 19.64
CA ASN A 14 -17.04 5.43 18.86
C ASN A 14 -15.98 6.50 18.57
N PRO A 15 -15.93 7.04 17.35
CA PRO A 15 -15.01 8.13 17.05
C PRO A 15 -15.42 9.40 17.82
N PRO A 16 -14.45 10.31 18.07
CA PRO A 16 -14.76 11.62 18.66
C PRO A 16 -15.77 12.40 17.80
N PRO A 17 -16.63 13.27 18.44
CA PRO A 17 -17.65 14.01 17.70
C PRO A 17 -17.11 14.86 16.53
N HIS A 18 -15.94 15.46 16.66
CA HIS A 18 -15.35 16.27 15.57
C HIS A 18 -15.02 15.45 14.32
N ILE A 19 -14.78 14.14 14.47
CA ILE A 19 -14.56 13.24 13.32
C ILE A 19 -15.87 13.02 12.56
N LEU A 20 -17.00 12.97 13.26
CA LEU A 20 -18.31 12.90 12.62
C LEU A 20 -18.56 14.12 11.71
N GLU A 21 -18.11 15.29 12.14
CA GLU A 21 -18.19 16.51 11.33
C GLU A 21 -17.25 16.49 10.11
N GLU A 22 -16.08 15.89 10.26
CA GLU A 22 -15.09 15.73 9.18
C GLU A 22 -15.56 14.78 8.08
N ALA A 23 -16.29 13.74 8.41
CA ALA A 23 -16.67 12.67 7.49
C ALA A 23 -17.51 13.20 6.32
N HIS A 24 -17.12 12.83 5.09
CA HIS A 24 -17.90 13.13 3.89
C HIS A 24 -19.10 12.21 3.73
N ILE A 25 -18.96 10.94 4.11
CA ILE A 25 -20.06 9.96 4.11
C ILE A 25 -20.59 9.86 5.54
N LYS A 26 -21.77 10.44 5.77
CA LYS A 26 -22.41 10.52 7.10
C LYS A 26 -23.23 9.28 7.42
N ASP A 27 -23.84 8.67 6.40
CA ASP A 27 -24.67 7.48 6.53
C ASP A 27 -24.12 6.37 5.62
N TYR A 28 -23.20 5.60 6.17
CA TYR A 28 -22.56 4.50 5.45
C TYR A 28 -23.58 3.50 4.90
N GLU A 29 -24.54 3.07 5.73
CA GLU A 29 -25.47 2.00 5.36
C GLU A 29 -26.31 2.41 4.13
N SER A 30 -26.81 3.62 4.12
CA SER A 30 -27.59 4.15 3.00
C SER A 30 -26.77 4.27 1.70
N VAL A 31 -25.56 4.80 1.80
CA VAL A 31 -24.66 4.97 0.64
C VAL A 31 -24.23 3.60 0.11
N TYR A 32 -23.88 2.69 1.00
CA TYR A 32 -23.46 1.34 0.63
C TYR A 32 -24.59 0.57 -0.07
N GLU A 33 -25.79 0.55 0.53
CA GLU A 33 -26.95 -0.13 -0.04
C GLU A 33 -27.26 0.37 -1.45
N LYS A 34 -27.28 1.69 -1.65
CA LYS A 34 -27.48 2.31 -2.96
C LYS A 34 -26.40 1.88 -3.95
N SER A 35 -25.14 1.85 -3.53
CA SER A 35 -24.02 1.47 -4.38
C SER A 35 -24.07 0.02 -4.84
N ILE A 36 -24.66 -0.87 -4.06
CA ILE A 36 -24.81 -2.29 -4.40
C ILE A 36 -26.05 -2.54 -5.26
N LYS A 37 -27.14 -1.81 -5.00
CA LYS A 37 -28.38 -1.94 -5.80
C LYS A 37 -28.22 -1.35 -7.20
N ASP A 38 -27.47 -0.26 -7.34
CA ASP A 38 -27.23 0.40 -8.63
C ASP A 38 -25.75 0.76 -8.77
N PRO A 39 -24.86 -0.23 -9.00
CA PRO A 39 -23.42 0.03 -9.08
C PRO A 39 -23.03 0.96 -10.22
N GLU A 40 -23.66 0.85 -11.38
CA GLU A 40 -23.33 1.72 -12.52
C GLU A 40 -23.75 3.16 -12.26
N GLY A 41 -24.93 3.39 -11.67
CA GLY A 41 -25.36 4.72 -11.25
C GLY A 41 -24.45 5.33 -10.19
N PHE A 42 -24.05 4.53 -9.21
CA PHE A 42 -23.14 4.97 -8.16
C PHE A 42 -21.79 5.41 -8.73
N TRP A 43 -21.14 4.56 -9.54
CA TRP A 43 -19.83 4.90 -10.11
C TRP A 43 -19.90 6.01 -11.14
N SER A 44 -21.03 6.13 -11.86
CA SER A 44 -21.26 7.29 -12.75
C SER A 44 -21.25 8.61 -11.99
N GLU A 45 -21.91 8.67 -10.82
CA GLU A 45 -21.88 9.85 -9.95
C GLU A 45 -20.47 10.14 -9.41
N VAL A 46 -19.77 9.12 -8.93
CA VAL A 46 -18.39 9.27 -8.43
C VAL A 46 -17.46 9.80 -9.53
N ALA A 47 -17.61 9.29 -10.75
CA ALA A 47 -16.80 9.67 -11.89
C ALA A 47 -16.95 11.14 -12.29
N LYS A 48 -18.02 11.82 -11.89
CA LYS A 48 -18.19 13.27 -12.13
C LYS A 48 -17.17 14.14 -11.40
N ASP A 49 -16.56 13.62 -10.35
CA ASP A 49 -15.52 14.32 -9.58
C ASP A 49 -14.16 14.31 -10.31
N ILE A 50 -14.03 13.55 -11.36
CA ILE A 50 -12.85 13.50 -12.25
C ILE A 50 -13.13 14.32 -13.50
N THR A 51 -12.11 14.98 -14.04
CA THR A 51 -12.23 15.77 -15.26
C THR A 51 -12.01 14.87 -16.47
N TRP A 52 -13.02 14.80 -17.32
CA TRP A 52 -13.02 14.07 -18.58
C TRP A 52 -12.94 15.05 -19.76
N PHE A 53 -12.04 14.79 -20.71
CA PHE A 53 -11.98 15.55 -21.97
C PHE A 53 -13.11 15.15 -22.90
N LYS A 54 -13.50 13.86 -22.85
CA LYS A 54 -14.66 13.31 -23.54
C LYS A 54 -15.44 12.46 -22.54
N PRO A 55 -16.75 12.67 -22.38
CA PRO A 55 -17.55 11.82 -21.48
C PRO A 55 -17.56 10.36 -21.94
N PHE A 56 -17.62 9.45 -20.96
CA PHE A 56 -17.83 8.04 -21.25
C PHE A 56 -19.27 7.75 -21.68
N SER A 57 -19.45 6.74 -22.52
CA SER A 57 -20.76 6.33 -23.04
C SER A 57 -21.40 5.21 -22.22
N LYS A 58 -20.57 4.40 -21.53
CA LYS A 58 -21.02 3.27 -20.74
C LYS A 58 -20.11 3.11 -19.52
N VAL A 59 -20.69 2.82 -18.35
CA VAL A 59 -19.92 2.74 -17.09
C VAL A 59 -19.11 1.46 -17.02
N LEU A 60 -19.73 0.32 -17.31
CA LEU A 60 -19.13 -1.01 -17.16
C LEU A 60 -19.49 -1.93 -18.30
N GLU A 61 -18.49 -2.65 -18.79
CA GLU A 61 -18.65 -3.83 -19.66
C GLU A 61 -17.91 -4.99 -19.01
N TRP A 62 -18.67 -5.98 -18.53
CA TRP A 62 -18.11 -7.15 -17.86
C TRP A 62 -18.22 -8.38 -18.76
N ASN A 63 -17.09 -8.75 -19.35
CA ASN A 63 -16.91 -10.00 -20.10
C ASN A 63 -16.01 -10.91 -19.26
N PHE A 64 -16.61 -11.60 -18.31
CA PHE A 64 -15.90 -12.44 -17.34
C PHE A 64 -14.76 -13.25 -18.00
N PRO A 65 -13.52 -13.25 -17.45
CA PRO A 65 -13.08 -12.57 -16.23
C PRO A 65 -12.57 -11.13 -16.44
N TYR A 66 -12.71 -10.58 -17.64
CA TYR A 66 -12.25 -9.22 -17.96
C TYR A 66 -13.37 -8.19 -17.79
N ALA A 67 -12.99 -6.99 -17.42
CA ALA A 67 -13.90 -5.86 -17.30
C ALA A 67 -13.27 -4.59 -17.86
N LYS A 68 -14.12 -3.71 -18.40
CA LYS A 68 -13.76 -2.37 -18.84
C LYS A 68 -14.65 -1.35 -18.13
N TRP A 69 -14.07 -0.24 -17.76
CA TRP A 69 -14.77 0.81 -17.04
C TRP A 69 -14.70 2.14 -17.78
N PHE A 70 -15.83 2.87 -17.76
CA PHE A 70 -15.95 4.22 -18.35
C PHE A 70 -15.56 4.24 -19.83
N LEU A 71 -16.23 3.38 -20.61
CA LEU A 71 -15.93 3.16 -22.01
C LEU A 71 -16.08 4.43 -22.84
N ASP A 72 -15.17 4.61 -23.79
CA ASP A 72 -15.07 5.77 -24.68
C ASP A 72 -14.73 7.11 -24.00
N GLY A 73 -14.59 7.12 -22.68
CA GLY A 73 -14.14 8.29 -21.95
C GLY A 73 -12.69 8.62 -22.26
N LYS A 74 -12.39 9.91 -22.38
CA LYS A 74 -11.02 10.40 -22.55
C LYS A 74 -10.63 11.29 -21.38
N LEU A 75 -9.46 11.05 -20.81
CA LEU A 75 -8.95 11.80 -19.67
C LEU A 75 -7.43 11.72 -19.63
N ASN A 76 -6.85 12.42 -18.68
CA ASN A 76 -5.42 12.31 -18.38
C ASN A 76 -5.20 12.35 -16.86
N ALA A 77 -4.41 11.42 -16.34
CA ALA A 77 -4.13 11.33 -14.91
C ALA A 77 -3.32 12.54 -14.41
N SER A 78 -2.31 12.97 -15.15
CA SER A 78 -1.51 14.15 -14.81
C SER A 78 -2.37 15.42 -14.77
N TYR A 79 -3.26 15.58 -15.74
CA TYR A 79 -4.22 16.71 -15.77
C TYR A 79 -5.10 16.73 -14.52
N ASN A 80 -5.63 15.60 -14.14
CA ASN A 80 -6.49 15.49 -12.95
C ASN A 80 -5.73 15.75 -11.64
N CYS A 81 -4.43 15.51 -11.63
CA CYS A 81 -3.57 15.75 -10.47
C CYS A 81 -3.07 17.20 -10.38
N LEU A 82 -2.92 17.90 -11.49
CA LEU A 82 -2.24 19.19 -11.55
C LEU A 82 -3.07 20.30 -12.21
N ASP A 83 -3.27 20.23 -13.52
CA ASP A 83 -3.85 21.30 -14.33
C ASP A 83 -5.20 21.79 -13.81
N ARG A 84 -6.09 20.89 -13.43
CA ARG A 84 -7.43 21.28 -12.96
C ARG A 84 -7.38 22.11 -11.70
N HIS A 85 -6.41 21.85 -10.82
CA HIS A 85 -6.22 22.64 -9.60
C HIS A 85 -5.69 24.05 -9.90
N ILE A 86 -4.82 24.17 -10.90
CA ILE A 86 -4.34 25.48 -11.38
C ILE A 86 -5.50 26.31 -11.91
N LYS A 87 -6.40 25.70 -12.68
CA LYS A 87 -7.61 26.37 -13.20
C LYS A 87 -8.55 26.82 -12.09
N GLU A 88 -8.56 26.14 -10.96
CA GLU A 88 -9.34 26.47 -9.77
C GLU A 88 -8.63 27.49 -8.85
N GLY A 89 -7.49 28.02 -9.26
CA GLY A 89 -6.78 29.06 -8.51
C GLY A 89 -5.77 28.53 -7.49
N LEU A 90 -5.40 27.26 -7.54
CA LEU A 90 -4.51 26.64 -6.55
C LEU A 90 -3.03 26.59 -6.97
N ARG A 91 -2.62 27.43 -7.91
CA ARG A 91 -1.24 27.47 -8.42
C ARG A 91 -0.20 27.55 -7.31
N ASN A 92 -0.45 28.38 -6.31
CA ASN A 92 0.49 28.66 -5.22
C ASN A 92 0.31 27.75 -4.00
N LYS A 93 -0.65 26.83 -4.05
CA LYS A 93 -0.83 25.84 -2.98
C LYS A 93 0.32 24.83 -3.03
N ILE A 94 0.86 24.49 -1.87
CA ILE A 94 1.89 23.47 -1.76
C ILE A 94 1.28 22.11 -2.11
N ALA A 95 1.89 21.43 -3.09
CA ALA A 95 1.56 20.05 -3.44
C ALA A 95 2.29 19.07 -2.52
N TYR A 96 3.61 19.25 -2.40
CA TYR A 96 4.45 18.43 -1.54
C TYR A 96 5.35 19.25 -0.64
N ILE A 97 5.46 18.78 0.60
CA ILE A 97 6.53 19.12 1.52
C ILE A 97 7.47 17.91 1.53
N GLY A 98 8.56 17.98 0.76
CA GLY A 98 9.58 16.95 0.75
C GLY A 98 10.48 17.10 1.97
N VAL A 99 10.63 16.03 2.73
CA VAL A 99 11.46 16.03 3.95
C VAL A 99 12.33 14.78 3.94
N ASN A 100 13.58 14.91 4.30
CA ASN A 100 14.46 13.76 4.51
C ASN A 100 14.69 13.49 6.01
N GLU A 101 15.45 12.44 6.30
CA GLU A 101 15.75 12.01 7.67
C GLU A 101 16.62 13.01 8.44
N ASP A 102 17.28 13.95 7.78
CA ASP A 102 18.00 15.06 8.38
C ASP A 102 17.11 16.30 8.60
N LEU A 103 15.81 16.16 8.33
CA LEU A 103 14.78 17.22 8.40
C LEU A 103 15.06 18.40 7.45
N GLU A 104 15.85 18.17 6.41
CA GLU A 104 15.97 19.11 5.30
C GLU A 104 14.68 19.09 4.50
N GLU A 105 14.15 20.26 4.15
CA GLU A 105 12.87 20.37 3.46
C GLU A 105 13.00 20.94 2.05
N HIS A 106 12.13 20.48 1.18
CA HIS A 106 11.93 21.04 -0.14
C HIS A 106 10.43 21.10 -0.43
N LYS A 107 9.88 22.30 -0.48
CA LYS A 107 8.47 22.53 -0.79
C LYS A 107 8.29 22.82 -2.27
N ILE A 108 7.25 22.26 -2.86
CA ILE A 108 6.88 22.52 -4.26
C ILE A 108 5.38 22.79 -4.35
N THR A 109 5.01 23.88 -5.03
CA THR A 109 3.61 24.21 -5.28
C THR A 109 3.04 23.38 -6.43
N TYR A 110 1.69 23.36 -6.55
CA TYR A 110 1.04 22.72 -7.70
C TYR A 110 1.50 23.31 -9.02
N GLY A 111 1.67 24.63 -9.09
CA GLY A 111 2.17 25.31 -10.29
C GLY A 111 3.60 24.95 -10.64
N GLU A 112 4.48 24.90 -9.65
CA GLU A 112 5.86 24.49 -9.83
C GLU A 112 5.98 23.02 -10.23
N LEU A 113 5.17 22.16 -9.63
CA LEU A 113 5.15 20.73 -9.97
C LEU A 113 4.64 20.52 -11.40
N LEU A 114 3.60 21.24 -11.81
CA LEU A 114 3.10 21.19 -13.18
C LEU A 114 4.20 21.60 -14.18
N GLU A 115 4.92 22.68 -13.90
CA GLU A 115 6.03 23.12 -14.75
C GLU A 115 7.13 22.05 -14.87
N LEU A 116 7.53 21.45 -13.74
CA LEU A 116 8.54 20.38 -13.73
C LEU A 116 8.06 19.18 -14.55
N VAL A 117 6.82 18.75 -14.36
CA VAL A 117 6.21 17.64 -15.09
C VAL A 117 6.14 17.94 -16.60
N ASN A 118 5.72 19.13 -16.97
CA ASN A 118 5.64 19.52 -18.39
C ASN A 118 7.00 19.52 -19.06
N ARG A 119 8.02 20.08 -18.42
CA ARG A 119 9.39 20.10 -18.95
C ARG A 119 9.94 18.68 -19.08
N LEU A 120 9.74 17.83 -18.08
CA LEU A 120 10.19 16.44 -18.13
C LEU A 120 9.44 15.66 -19.22
N ALA A 121 8.13 15.85 -19.34
CA ALA A 121 7.33 15.22 -20.40
C ALA A 121 7.84 15.62 -21.80
N ASN A 122 8.14 16.90 -22.02
CA ASN A 122 8.73 17.38 -23.27
C ASN A 122 10.11 16.77 -23.53
N ALA A 123 10.93 16.61 -22.49
CA ALA A 123 12.22 15.93 -22.60
C ALA A 123 12.06 14.47 -23.04
N LEU A 124 11.13 13.74 -22.46
CA LEU A 124 10.84 12.35 -22.84
C LEU A 124 10.37 12.26 -24.29
N LYS A 125 9.52 13.18 -24.74
CA LYS A 125 9.13 13.27 -26.16
C LYS A 125 10.34 13.51 -27.07
N SER A 126 11.22 14.42 -26.68
CA SER A 126 12.42 14.77 -27.48
C SER A 126 13.37 13.59 -27.64
N LEU A 127 13.34 12.62 -26.73
CA LEU A 127 14.12 11.39 -26.81
C LEU A 127 13.47 10.33 -27.71
N GLY A 128 12.31 10.62 -28.30
CA GLY A 128 11.61 9.72 -29.21
C GLY A 128 10.66 8.73 -28.53
N LEU A 129 10.40 8.88 -27.23
CA LEU A 129 9.45 8.03 -26.52
C LEU A 129 8.03 8.38 -26.94
N LYS A 130 7.21 7.35 -27.15
CA LYS A 130 5.85 7.47 -27.69
C LYS A 130 4.83 6.79 -26.78
N LYS A 131 3.57 7.22 -26.89
CA LYS A 131 2.44 6.59 -26.20
C LYS A 131 2.54 5.06 -26.26
N GLY A 132 2.41 4.41 -25.11
CA GLY A 132 2.52 2.96 -24.97
C GLY A 132 3.93 2.45 -24.68
N ASP A 133 4.98 3.25 -24.86
CA ASP A 133 6.31 2.87 -24.45
C ASP A 133 6.37 2.77 -22.91
N ARG A 134 7.19 1.84 -22.40
CA ARG A 134 7.37 1.66 -20.96
C ARG A 134 8.63 2.38 -20.51
N VAL A 135 8.54 3.02 -19.35
CA VAL A 135 9.66 3.70 -18.70
C VAL A 135 9.78 3.14 -17.28
N SER A 136 10.94 2.58 -16.97
CA SER A 136 11.23 2.14 -15.61
C SER A 136 11.73 3.33 -14.79
N ILE A 137 11.25 3.41 -13.55
CA ILE A 137 11.61 4.47 -12.61
C ILE A 137 12.22 3.80 -11.37
N TYR A 138 13.50 4.06 -11.13
CA TYR A 138 14.28 3.52 -10.02
C TYR A 138 14.89 4.69 -9.26
N MET A 139 14.07 5.30 -8.39
CA MET A 139 14.37 6.58 -7.75
C MET A 139 14.01 6.58 -6.27
N PRO A 140 14.66 7.44 -5.47
CA PRO A 140 14.25 7.63 -4.09
C PRO A 140 12.84 8.22 -3.98
N ASN A 141 12.26 8.11 -2.78
CA ASN A 141 10.91 8.61 -2.48
C ASN A 141 10.91 10.14 -2.37
N THR A 142 10.91 10.81 -3.50
CA THR A 142 11.10 12.25 -3.64
C THR A 142 10.16 12.86 -4.67
N VAL A 143 10.09 14.19 -4.68
CA VAL A 143 9.31 14.95 -5.67
C VAL A 143 9.75 14.64 -7.09
N GLU A 144 11.03 14.44 -7.34
CA GLU A 144 11.55 14.10 -8.68
C GLU A 144 11.00 12.76 -9.17
N ALA A 145 10.84 11.79 -8.29
CA ALA A 145 10.23 10.51 -8.62
C ALA A 145 8.74 10.67 -8.97
N VAL A 146 8.02 11.45 -8.19
CA VAL A 146 6.60 11.77 -8.46
C VAL A 146 6.47 12.48 -9.81
N ALA A 147 7.31 13.47 -10.08
CA ALA A 147 7.32 14.18 -11.36
C ALA A 147 7.58 13.24 -12.55
N SER A 148 8.44 12.24 -12.36
CA SER A 148 8.73 11.22 -13.39
C SER A 148 7.49 10.38 -13.70
N MET A 149 6.75 9.96 -12.68
CA MET A 149 5.49 9.22 -12.86
C MET A 149 4.46 10.06 -13.61
N LEU A 150 4.25 11.29 -13.19
CA LEU A 150 3.27 12.20 -13.79
C LEU A 150 3.65 12.64 -15.21
N ALA A 151 4.93 12.79 -15.50
CA ALA A 151 5.40 13.09 -16.85
C ALA A 151 5.09 11.93 -17.81
N CYS A 152 5.31 10.70 -17.39
CA CYS A 152 4.92 9.52 -18.16
C CYS A 152 3.40 9.50 -18.40
N ALA A 153 2.60 9.69 -17.34
CA ALA A 153 1.15 9.72 -17.44
C ALA A 153 0.66 10.81 -18.39
N ARG A 154 1.33 11.97 -18.39
CA ARG A 154 0.93 13.11 -19.20
C ARG A 154 0.97 12.84 -20.70
N ILE A 155 1.95 12.07 -21.16
CA ILE A 155 2.16 11.81 -22.59
C ILE A 155 1.84 10.36 -23.00
N GLY A 156 1.21 9.61 -22.13
CA GLY A 156 0.75 8.26 -22.44
C GLY A 156 1.82 7.17 -22.35
N LEU A 157 2.96 7.45 -21.76
CA LEU A 157 3.95 6.43 -21.43
C LEU A 157 3.44 5.61 -20.24
N ILE A 158 3.77 4.33 -20.25
CA ILE A 158 3.42 3.42 -19.16
C ILE A 158 4.60 3.38 -18.19
N HIS A 159 4.45 3.94 -16.99
CA HIS A 159 5.54 3.88 -16.03
C HIS A 159 5.55 2.55 -15.28
N GLN A 160 6.75 2.12 -14.95
CA GLN A 160 7.01 0.90 -14.19
C GLN A 160 8.01 1.25 -13.10
N VAL A 161 7.49 1.54 -11.91
CA VAL A 161 8.32 1.95 -10.77
C VAL A 161 8.89 0.71 -10.09
N VAL A 162 10.20 0.75 -9.82
CA VAL A 162 10.91 -0.29 -9.07
C VAL A 162 11.43 0.34 -7.78
N PHE A 163 11.16 -0.31 -6.68
CA PHE A 163 11.62 0.15 -5.37
C PHE A 163 13.13 0.35 -5.34
N ALA A 164 13.59 1.53 -4.92
CA ALA A 164 15.00 1.94 -4.96
C ALA A 164 15.91 1.13 -4.01
N GLY A 165 15.35 0.26 -3.21
CA GLY A 165 16.11 -0.66 -2.38
C GLY A 165 16.35 -2.03 -3.01
N PHE A 166 15.82 -2.30 -4.21
CA PHE A 166 16.03 -3.59 -4.87
C PHE A 166 17.44 -3.70 -5.45
N SER A 167 17.92 -4.96 -5.50
CA SER A 167 19.21 -5.32 -6.11
C SER A 167 19.18 -5.17 -7.63
N GLU A 168 20.35 -5.21 -8.24
CA GLU A 168 20.48 -5.18 -9.70
C GLU A 168 19.71 -6.31 -10.39
N GLY A 169 19.74 -7.53 -9.85
CA GLY A 169 19.02 -8.68 -10.42
C GLY A 169 17.51 -8.49 -10.37
N ALA A 170 16.97 -8.00 -9.26
CA ALA A 170 15.55 -7.71 -9.11
C ALA A 170 15.10 -6.57 -10.04
N LEU A 171 15.92 -5.54 -10.18
CA LEU A 171 15.68 -4.44 -11.11
C LEU A 171 15.70 -4.94 -12.56
N ARG A 172 16.73 -5.71 -12.93
CA ARG A 172 16.87 -6.26 -14.28
C ARG A 172 15.65 -7.08 -14.70
N THR A 173 15.22 -8.00 -13.86
CA THR A 173 14.06 -8.85 -14.15
C THR A 173 12.84 -8.02 -14.52
N ARG A 174 12.60 -6.96 -13.79
CA ARG A 174 11.43 -6.09 -13.99
C ARG A 174 11.56 -5.20 -15.23
N VAL A 175 12.71 -4.60 -15.43
CA VAL A 175 13.00 -3.77 -16.62
C VAL A 175 12.89 -4.60 -17.90
N GLU A 176 13.45 -5.79 -17.89
CA GLU A 176 13.45 -6.71 -19.03
C GLU A 176 12.03 -7.18 -19.34
N ASP A 177 11.29 -7.63 -18.33
CA ASP A 177 9.92 -8.14 -18.51
C ASP A 177 8.97 -7.05 -19.03
N ALA A 178 9.10 -5.82 -18.52
CA ALA A 178 8.32 -4.70 -19.01
C ALA A 178 8.74 -4.24 -20.42
N GLY A 179 9.91 -4.62 -20.89
CA GLY A 179 10.46 -4.13 -22.16
C GLY A 179 10.67 -2.62 -22.14
N ALA A 180 11.18 -2.07 -21.04
CA ALA A 180 11.32 -0.64 -20.87
C ALA A 180 12.25 -0.02 -21.92
N SER A 181 11.84 1.12 -22.48
CA SER A 181 12.61 1.88 -23.47
C SER A 181 13.59 2.87 -22.83
N ALA A 182 13.34 3.23 -21.57
CA ALA A 182 14.19 4.13 -20.81
C ALA A 182 14.11 3.78 -19.32
N ILE A 183 15.15 4.19 -18.59
CA ILE A 183 15.16 4.15 -17.13
C ILE A 183 15.46 5.54 -16.58
N ILE A 184 14.68 5.96 -15.59
CA ILE A 184 14.93 7.20 -14.85
C ILE A 184 15.38 6.80 -13.44
N THR A 185 16.53 7.31 -13.02
CA THR A 185 17.12 6.99 -11.72
C THR A 185 17.73 8.23 -11.07
N ALA A 186 18.41 8.05 -9.97
CA ALA A 186 19.18 9.07 -9.26
C ALA A 186 20.54 8.49 -8.89
N THR A 187 21.48 9.36 -8.53
CA THR A 187 22.80 8.92 -8.10
C THR A 187 22.74 8.11 -6.81
N TYR A 188 21.86 8.49 -5.88
CA TYR A 188 21.71 7.78 -4.61
C TYR A 188 20.35 8.06 -3.96
N THR A 189 20.00 7.25 -2.96
CA THR A 189 18.98 7.54 -1.95
C THR A 189 19.63 7.63 -0.57
N LYS A 190 19.02 8.44 0.32
CA LYS A 190 19.49 8.55 1.70
C LYS A 190 18.73 7.60 2.60
N ARG A 191 19.45 6.80 3.39
CA ARG A 191 18.85 5.96 4.41
C ARG A 191 19.83 5.74 5.56
N ARG A 192 19.40 6.00 6.79
CA ARG A 192 20.19 5.88 8.03
C ARG A 192 21.52 6.63 7.96
N GLY A 193 21.47 7.85 7.44
CA GLY A 193 22.65 8.73 7.30
C GLY A 193 23.61 8.34 6.20
N LYS A 194 23.29 7.32 5.41
CA LYS A 194 24.16 6.82 4.33
C LYS A 194 23.57 7.16 2.97
N LYS A 195 24.46 7.40 2.00
CA LYS A 195 24.12 7.45 0.59
C LYS A 195 24.14 6.03 0.04
N VAL A 196 22.96 5.51 -0.31
CA VAL A 196 22.84 4.21 -0.96
C VAL A 196 22.85 4.46 -2.47
N GLU A 197 23.91 4.05 -3.16
CA GLU A 197 24.09 4.30 -4.57
C GLU A 197 23.04 3.58 -5.43
N LEU A 198 22.46 4.30 -6.40
CA LEU A 198 21.45 3.77 -7.31
C LEU A 198 21.95 3.67 -8.75
N LEU A 199 22.64 4.68 -9.24
CA LEU A 199 23.09 4.71 -10.64
C LEU A 199 23.96 3.50 -11.03
N PRO A 200 24.97 3.09 -10.23
CA PRO A 200 25.76 1.89 -10.56
C PRO A 200 24.90 0.62 -10.64
N ILE A 201 23.92 0.48 -9.76
CA ILE A 201 22.97 -0.65 -9.76
C ILE A 201 22.13 -0.63 -11.03
N ALA A 202 21.61 0.54 -11.41
CA ALA A 202 20.80 0.70 -12.61
C ALA A 202 21.60 0.38 -13.87
N LEU A 203 22.83 0.86 -13.97
CA LEU A 203 23.70 0.61 -15.13
C LEU A 203 24.05 -0.87 -15.27
N GLU A 204 24.34 -1.54 -14.16
CA GLU A 204 24.61 -2.98 -14.16
C GLU A 204 23.36 -3.78 -14.55
N ALA A 205 22.19 -3.39 -14.02
CA ALA A 205 20.92 -4.07 -14.31
C ALA A 205 20.53 -4.04 -15.78
N ILE A 206 20.86 -2.98 -16.51
CA ILE A 206 20.47 -2.81 -17.92
C ILE A 206 21.52 -3.29 -18.92
N LYS A 207 22.65 -3.78 -18.48
CA LYS A 207 23.69 -4.30 -19.39
C LYS A 207 23.13 -5.38 -20.32
N GLY A 208 23.30 -5.16 -21.64
CA GLY A 208 22.82 -6.11 -22.64
C GLY A 208 21.32 -6.07 -22.90
N LEU A 209 20.58 -5.18 -22.27
CA LEU A 209 19.16 -4.98 -22.57
C LEU A 209 18.99 -3.96 -23.70
N ASP A 210 18.84 -4.45 -24.92
CA ASP A 210 18.77 -3.62 -26.13
C ASP A 210 17.52 -2.74 -26.18
N SER A 211 16.47 -3.07 -25.42
CA SER A 211 15.25 -2.24 -25.35
C SER A 211 15.49 -0.89 -24.69
N VAL A 212 16.39 -0.82 -23.71
CA VAL A 212 16.68 0.42 -22.97
C VAL A 212 17.60 1.31 -23.79
N LYS A 213 17.03 2.38 -24.34
CA LYS A 213 17.75 3.32 -25.22
C LYS A 213 18.29 4.54 -24.48
N HIS A 214 17.71 4.89 -23.35
CA HIS A 214 18.05 6.10 -22.61
C HIS A 214 18.13 5.82 -21.11
N VAL A 215 19.15 6.40 -20.47
CA VAL A 215 19.28 6.45 -19.00
C VAL A 215 19.27 7.91 -18.60
N ILE A 216 18.31 8.29 -17.77
CA ILE A 216 18.17 9.63 -17.22
C ILE A 216 18.44 9.55 -15.73
N CYS A 217 19.35 10.38 -15.23
CA CYS A 217 19.75 10.35 -13.82
C CYS A 217 19.69 11.73 -13.18
N TRP A 218 19.05 11.79 -12.03
CA TRP A 218 19.15 12.95 -11.15
C TRP A 218 20.50 12.90 -10.42
N ASP A 219 21.41 13.79 -10.83
CA ASP A 219 22.72 13.97 -10.20
C ASP A 219 22.53 14.83 -8.94
N ARG A 220 22.38 14.20 -7.80
CA ARG A 220 21.98 14.88 -6.56
C ARG A 220 23.05 15.81 -5.99
N ASP A 221 24.32 15.52 -6.25
CA ASP A 221 25.45 16.29 -5.74
C ASP A 221 26.11 17.18 -6.80
N ASN A 222 25.58 17.18 -8.04
CA ASN A 222 26.18 17.86 -9.18
C ASN A 222 27.66 17.48 -9.42
N ALA A 223 27.98 16.21 -9.16
CA ALA A 223 29.35 15.68 -9.24
C ALA A 223 29.75 15.25 -10.65
N GLY A 224 28.81 15.27 -11.60
CA GLY A 224 28.98 14.78 -12.96
C GLY A 224 28.51 13.34 -13.15
N LEU A 225 28.07 13.04 -14.37
CA LEU A 225 27.52 11.74 -14.76
C LEU A 225 28.40 11.09 -15.83
N PRO A 226 28.36 9.76 -15.97
CA PRO A 226 29.00 9.09 -17.11
C PRO A 226 28.50 9.63 -18.46
N ALA A 227 29.32 9.53 -19.51
CA ALA A 227 29.04 10.12 -20.82
C ALA A 227 27.73 9.67 -21.48
N ASN A 228 27.26 8.44 -21.15
CA ASN A 228 26.05 7.86 -21.75
C ASN A 228 24.81 8.13 -20.92
N VAL A 229 24.91 8.85 -19.81
CA VAL A 229 23.81 9.10 -18.88
C VAL A 229 23.38 10.55 -19.01
N LEU A 230 22.09 10.76 -19.25
CA LEU A 230 21.50 12.09 -19.40
C LEU A 230 21.17 12.66 -18.03
N SER A 231 21.49 13.95 -17.82
CA SER A 231 21.16 14.64 -16.58
C SER A 231 19.67 15.02 -16.56
N PHE A 232 18.97 14.58 -15.51
CA PHE A 232 17.55 14.88 -15.30
C PHE A 232 17.27 16.40 -15.39
N TYR A 233 17.98 17.19 -14.60
CA TYR A 233 17.74 18.64 -14.56
C TYR A 233 18.27 19.39 -15.78
N ASP A 234 19.31 18.92 -16.45
CA ASP A 234 19.75 19.52 -17.71
C ASP A 234 18.70 19.31 -18.80
N LEU A 235 18.11 18.12 -18.86
CA LEU A 235 16.99 17.85 -19.76
C LEU A 235 15.78 18.74 -19.45
N VAL A 236 15.40 18.83 -18.18
CA VAL A 236 14.28 19.67 -17.74
C VAL A 236 14.49 21.13 -18.11
N LYS A 237 15.66 21.69 -17.82
CA LYS A 237 15.99 23.10 -18.09
C LYS A 237 15.96 23.46 -19.58
N SER A 238 16.23 22.51 -20.45
CA SER A 238 16.26 22.74 -21.90
C SER A 238 14.89 22.76 -22.56
N GLN A 239 13.82 22.45 -21.81
CA GLN A 239 12.49 22.26 -22.38
C GLN A 239 11.53 23.41 -22.02
N LYS A 240 10.45 23.53 -22.79
CA LYS A 240 9.36 24.46 -22.52
C LYS A 240 8.55 24.04 -21.30
N PRO A 241 7.98 25.01 -20.55
CA PRO A 241 7.19 24.71 -19.36
C PRO A 241 5.76 24.26 -19.65
N GLU A 242 5.33 24.25 -20.90
CA GLU A 242 3.99 23.82 -21.32
C GLU A 242 4.10 22.50 -22.12
N CYS A 243 3.19 21.59 -21.82
CA CYS A 243 3.04 20.31 -22.53
C CYS A 243 1.58 19.90 -22.49
N GLU A 244 0.93 19.88 -23.65
CA GLU A 244 -0.47 19.42 -23.73
C GLU A 244 -0.59 17.96 -23.27
N PRO A 245 -1.57 17.64 -22.40
CA PRO A 245 -1.78 16.28 -21.97
C PRO A 245 -2.37 15.43 -23.09
N GLU A 246 -1.89 14.22 -23.23
CA GLU A 246 -2.47 13.23 -24.12
C GLU A 246 -3.91 12.91 -23.65
N HIS A 247 -4.86 12.86 -24.58
CA HIS A 247 -6.23 12.44 -24.30
C HIS A 247 -6.28 10.91 -24.28
N MET A 248 -6.08 10.35 -23.09
CA MET A 248 -6.02 8.88 -22.92
C MET A 248 -7.42 8.29 -22.94
N ASP A 249 -7.54 7.12 -23.55
CA ASP A 249 -8.73 6.29 -23.35
C ASP A 249 -8.79 5.84 -21.89
N SER A 250 -10.00 5.71 -21.35
CA SER A 250 -10.20 5.22 -19.98
C SER A 250 -9.47 3.90 -19.72
N GLU A 251 -9.43 3.00 -20.72
CA GLU A 251 -8.77 1.70 -20.60
C GLU A 251 -7.30 1.69 -21.08
N ASP A 252 -6.74 2.83 -21.45
CA ASP A 252 -5.30 2.89 -21.73
C ASP A 252 -4.50 2.62 -20.45
N PRO A 253 -3.47 1.77 -20.51
CA PRO A 253 -2.62 1.50 -19.35
C PRO A 253 -1.97 2.77 -18.80
N LEU A 254 -2.00 2.90 -17.49
CA LEU A 254 -1.33 3.97 -16.75
C LEU A 254 0.03 3.51 -16.25
N PHE A 255 0.07 2.36 -15.61
CA PHE A 255 1.31 1.78 -15.10
C PHE A 255 1.26 0.26 -15.01
N ILE A 256 2.46 -0.31 -14.90
CA ILE A 256 2.69 -1.71 -14.54
C ILE A 256 3.43 -1.70 -13.20
N LEU A 257 2.92 -2.44 -12.23
CA LEU A 257 3.59 -2.61 -10.94
C LEU A 257 3.79 -4.09 -10.65
N TYR A 258 5.05 -4.47 -10.45
CA TYR A 258 5.41 -5.86 -10.20
C TYR A 258 5.19 -6.24 -8.74
N THR A 259 4.56 -7.40 -8.52
CA THR A 259 4.44 -8.01 -7.21
C THR A 259 5.23 -9.32 -7.18
N SER A 260 5.82 -9.61 -6.01
CA SER A 260 6.45 -10.91 -5.79
C SER A 260 5.36 -11.98 -5.66
N GLY A 261 5.49 -13.07 -6.43
CA GLY A 261 4.66 -14.25 -6.25
C GLY A 261 5.36 -15.25 -5.32
N THR A 262 4.58 -16.17 -4.75
CA THR A 262 5.14 -17.28 -3.95
C THR A 262 5.91 -18.27 -4.82
N THR A 263 5.63 -18.30 -6.12
CA THR A 263 6.27 -19.18 -7.11
C THR A 263 6.48 -18.42 -8.43
N GLY A 264 7.70 -18.56 -9.00
CA GLY A 264 8.00 -18.05 -10.33
C GLY A 264 8.38 -16.57 -10.40
N LYS A 265 8.35 -16.03 -11.61
CA LYS A 265 8.68 -14.63 -11.88
C LYS A 265 7.70 -13.66 -11.21
N PRO A 266 8.14 -12.46 -10.83
CA PRO A 266 7.23 -11.39 -10.46
C PRO A 266 6.17 -11.18 -11.54
N LYS A 267 4.95 -10.84 -11.13
CA LYS A 267 3.86 -10.54 -12.08
C LYS A 267 3.67 -9.04 -12.20
N GLY A 268 3.56 -8.56 -13.43
CA GLY A 268 3.31 -7.16 -13.75
C GLY A 268 1.82 -6.87 -13.72
N VAL A 269 1.34 -6.27 -12.64
CA VAL A 269 -0.07 -5.88 -12.50
C VAL A 269 -0.30 -4.62 -13.32
N ILE A 270 -1.29 -4.66 -14.23
CA ILE A 270 -1.61 -3.53 -15.11
C ILE A 270 -2.83 -2.78 -14.54
N HIS A 271 -2.67 -1.47 -14.34
CA HIS A 271 -3.79 -0.59 -14.05
C HIS A 271 -4.02 0.38 -15.20
N THR A 272 -5.29 0.64 -15.51
CA THR A 272 -5.71 1.55 -16.57
C THR A 272 -6.18 2.89 -16.02
N THR A 273 -6.24 3.90 -16.89
CA THR A 273 -6.30 5.31 -16.47
C THR A 273 -7.61 5.71 -15.80
N GLY A 274 -8.75 5.45 -16.42
CA GLY A 274 -10.03 6.00 -15.97
C GLY A 274 -10.51 5.43 -14.65
N GLY A 275 -10.71 4.12 -14.60
CA GLY A 275 -11.25 3.47 -13.40
C GLY A 275 -10.33 3.61 -12.19
N TYR A 276 -9.02 3.52 -12.41
CA TYR A 276 -8.04 3.71 -11.35
C TYR A 276 -8.13 5.13 -10.75
N MET A 277 -8.14 6.15 -11.61
CA MET A 277 -8.23 7.55 -11.14
C MET A 277 -9.52 7.83 -10.38
N VAL A 278 -10.65 7.32 -10.85
CA VAL A 278 -11.95 7.49 -10.19
C VAL A 278 -11.92 6.92 -8.78
N ASN A 279 -11.44 5.69 -8.61
CA ASN A 279 -11.45 5.04 -7.30
C ASN A 279 -10.32 5.50 -6.38
N ALA A 280 -9.16 5.83 -6.90
CA ALA A 280 -8.08 6.42 -6.11
C ALA A 280 -8.53 7.77 -5.50
N TYR A 281 -9.17 8.61 -6.30
CA TYR A 281 -9.76 9.86 -5.84
C TYR A 281 -10.84 9.62 -4.76
N PHE A 282 -11.81 8.77 -5.06
CA PHE A 282 -12.93 8.48 -4.17
C PHE A 282 -12.47 7.96 -2.80
N THR A 283 -11.58 6.98 -2.79
CA THR A 283 -11.10 6.37 -1.55
C THR A 283 -10.20 7.32 -0.76
N THR A 284 -9.32 8.06 -1.41
CA THR A 284 -8.45 9.01 -0.74
C THR A 284 -9.26 10.09 -0.04
N LYS A 285 -10.23 10.68 -0.74
CA LYS A 285 -11.10 11.72 -0.20
C LYS A 285 -11.94 11.22 0.99
N ASN A 286 -12.57 10.07 0.84
CA ASN A 286 -13.56 9.59 1.82
C ASN A 286 -12.94 8.82 2.99
N VAL A 287 -11.92 8.00 2.75
CA VAL A 287 -11.27 7.22 3.82
C VAL A 287 -10.53 8.14 4.78
N PHE A 288 -9.87 9.16 4.27
CA PHE A 288 -9.15 10.12 5.10
C PHE A 288 -9.96 11.39 5.39
N ALA A 289 -11.21 11.45 4.95
CA ALA A 289 -12.09 12.61 5.13
C ALA A 289 -11.37 13.93 4.82
N LEU A 290 -10.68 13.98 3.68
CA LEU A 290 -9.81 15.10 3.35
C LEU A 290 -10.58 16.40 3.11
N LYS A 291 -10.09 17.47 3.74
CA LYS A 291 -10.56 18.85 3.59
C LYS A 291 -9.49 19.69 2.88
N PRO A 292 -9.85 20.81 2.24
CA PRO A 292 -8.90 21.63 1.48
C PRO A 292 -7.65 22.08 2.27
N ASN A 293 -7.79 22.32 3.57
CA ASN A 293 -6.68 22.81 4.40
C ASN A 293 -5.91 21.70 5.12
N ASP A 294 -6.25 20.45 4.89
CA ASP A 294 -5.55 19.34 5.52
C ASP A 294 -4.11 19.20 5.00
N ILE A 295 -3.23 18.83 5.90
CA ILE A 295 -1.90 18.34 5.59
C ILE A 295 -1.94 16.82 5.77
N TYR A 296 -1.66 16.12 4.69
CA TYR A 296 -1.73 14.66 4.60
C TYR A 296 -0.33 14.05 4.50
N TRP A 297 -0.10 12.94 5.16
CA TRP A 297 1.17 12.23 5.04
C TRP A 297 0.96 10.72 5.00
N CYS A 298 1.36 10.12 3.88
CA CYS A 298 1.49 8.67 3.72
C CYS A 298 2.97 8.31 3.77
N THR A 299 3.35 7.42 4.68
CA THR A 299 4.76 7.05 4.92
C THR A 299 5.27 5.93 4.00
N ALA A 300 4.44 5.45 3.09
CA ALA A 300 4.83 4.43 2.12
C ALA A 300 5.85 4.94 1.12
N ASP A 301 6.27 4.07 0.22
CA ASP A 301 7.19 4.40 -0.88
C ASP A 301 6.45 4.30 -2.22
N ILE A 302 6.85 5.14 -3.17
CA ILE A 302 6.28 5.14 -4.53
C ILE A 302 6.57 3.83 -5.29
N GLY A 303 7.50 3.04 -4.82
CA GLY A 303 7.77 1.70 -5.36
C GLY A 303 6.69 0.66 -5.09
N TRP A 304 5.70 0.98 -4.25
CA TRP A 304 4.59 0.11 -3.90
C TRP A 304 3.27 0.72 -4.35
N ILE A 305 2.22 -0.11 -4.40
CA ILE A 305 0.88 0.39 -4.79
C ILE A 305 0.36 1.46 -3.82
N THR A 306 0.70 1.35 -2.54
CA THR A 306 0.30 2.37 -1.56
C THR A 306 0.87 3.73 -1.93
N GLY A 307 2.12 3.78 -2.38
CA GLY A 307 2.71 5.03 -2.86
C GLY A 307 2.06 5.56 -4.14
N HIS A 308 1.76 4.68 -5.10
CA HIS A 308 1.06 5.07 -6.32
C HIS A 308 -0.29 5.71 -6.00
N SER A 309 -1.13 5.02 -5.25
CA SER A 309 -2.51 5.42 -4.99
C SER A 309 -2.61 6.52 -3.93
N TYR A 310 -1.78 6.48 -2.89
CA TYR A 310 -1.97 7.33 -1.69
C TYR A 310 -0.81 8.26 -1.36
N ILE A 311 0.23 8.31 -2.19
CA ILE A 311 1.20 9.41 -2.21
C ILE A 311 0.97 10.27 -3.46
N VAL A 312 0.73 9.66 -4.62
CA VAL A 312 0.72 10.34 -5.91
C VAL A 312 -0.71 10.60 -6.40
N TYR A 313 -1.36 9.60 -6.97
CA TYR A 313 -2.60 9.81 -7.75
C TYR A 313 -3.80 10.22 -6.90
N GLY A 314 -3.99 9.62 -5.75
CA GLY A 314 -5.11 9.97 -4.87
C GLY A 314 -4.99 11.37 -4.28
N PRO A 315 -3.96 11.65 -3.50
CA PRO A 315 -3.81 12.97 -2.86
C PRO A 315 -3.73 14.13 -3.82
N LEU A 316 -2.98 13.99 -4.92
CA LEU A 316 -2.88 15.05 -5.93
C LEU A 316 -4.19 15.28 -6.65
N SER A 317 -4.95 14.22 -6.96
CA SER A 317 -6.27 14.40 -7.59
C SER A 317 -7.27 15.08 -6.65
N VAL A 318 -7.16 14.85 -5.35
CA VAL A 318 -7.96 15.59 -4.36
C VAL A 318 -7.51 17.05 -4.24
N GLY A 319 -6.23 17.32 -4.42
CA GLY A 319 -5.69 18.69 -4.37
C GLY A 319 -5.22 19.12 -2.98
N VAL A 320 -4.85 18.19 -2.12
CA VAL A 320 -4.34 18.50 -0.78
C VAL A 320 -2.83 18.73 -0.79
N THR A 321 -2.30 19.23 0.32
CA THR A 321 -0.87 19.30 0.58
C THR A 321 -0.44 17.99 1.24
N SER A 322 0.60 17.35 0.70
CA SER A 322 1.15 16.10 1.23
C SER A 322 2.58 16.24 1.69
N VAL A 323 2.93 15.50 2.74
CA VAL A 323 4.34 15.28 3.09
C VAL A 323 4.83 14.06 2.32
N ILE A 324 6.03 14.13 1.77
CA ILE A 324 6.73 12.98 1.21
C ILE A 324 8.09 12.87 1.90
N PHE A 325 8.41 11.67 2.40
CA PHE A 325 9.56 11.46 3.28
C PHE A 325 10.56 10.48 2.66
N GLU A 326 11.83 10.88 2.66
CA GLU A 326 12.96 10.04 2.27
C GLU A 326 13.83 9.72 3.48
N GLY A 327 13.95 8.44 3.83
CA GLY A 327 14.82 7.98 4.92
C GLY A 327 14.19 6.91 5.79
N ALA A 328 14.88 6.56 6.87
CA ALA A 328 14.39 5.60 7.85
C ALA A 328 13.50 6.31 8.90
N PRO A 329 12.48 5.63 9.43
CA PRO A 329 11.54 6.26 10.37
C PRO A 329 12.15 6.62 11.72
N ASP A 330 13.23 5.97 12.10
CA ASP A 330 13.86 6.05 13.41
C ASP A 330 15.30 6.61 13.38
N TYR A 331 15.69 7.21 12.28
CA TYR A 331 16.98 7.91 12.17
C TYR A 331 16.72 9.43 12.34
N LYS A 332 17.50 10.17 13.05
CA LYS A 332 18.64 9.93 13.95
C LYS A 332 18.22 9.28 15.27
N ASP A 333 16.98 9.46 15.65
CA ASP A 333 16.33 8.89 16.83
C ASP A 333 14.83 8.65 16.55
N PRO A 334 14.10 8.01 17.45
CA PRO A 334 12.68 7.70 17.25
C PRO A 334 11.73 8.90 17.23
N SER A 335 12.22 10.13 17.33
CA SER A 335 11.38 11.33 17.30
C SER A 335 11.20 11.94 15.91
N THR A 336 11.94 11.51 14.90
CA THR A 336 11.99 12.15 13.58
C THR A 336 10.59 12.35 12.98
N TRP A 337 9.78 11.32 12.95
CA TRP A 337 8.42 11.43 12.40
C TRP A 337 7.52 12.36 13.24
N TRP A 338 7.67 12.33 14.56
CA TRP A 338 6.84 13.16 15.44
C TRP A 338 7.21 14.64 15.33
N LYS A 339 8.46 14.94 15.08
CA LYS A 339 8.93 16.30 14.74
C LYS A 339 8.29 16.80 13.44
N ILE A 340 8.17 15.95 12.45
CA ILE A 340 7.52 16.28 11.16
C ILE A 340 6.04 16.56 11.37
N VAL A 341 5.33 15.69 12.10
CA VAL A 341 3.91 15.88 12.43
C VAL A 341 3.71 17.22 13.15
N GLU A 342 4.51 17.50 14.17
CA GLU A 342 4.44 18.74 14.95
C GLU A 342 4.72 19.97 14.09
N LYS A 343 5.81 19.96 13.34
CA LYS A 343 6.24 21.10 12.52
C LYS A 343 5.22 21.49 11.44
N TYR A 344 4.73 20.50 10.71
CA TYR A 344 3.83 20.74 9.58
C TYR A 344 2.35 20.64 9.93
N ARG A 345 2.03 20.33 11.19
CA ARG A 345 0.64 20.21 11.66
C ARG A 345 -0.13 19.19 10.84
N VAL A 346 0.43 18.00 10.68
CA VAL A 346 -0.19 16.91 9.91
C VAL A 346 -1.54 16.54 10.51
N ASN A 347 -2.56 16.44 9.66
CA ASN A 347 -3.94 16.13 10.08
C ASN A 347 -4.31 14.66 9.82
N LYS A 348 -3.83 14.11 8.72
CA LYS A 348 -4.17 12.76 8.27
C LYS A 348 -2.86 12.01 8.02
N PHE A 349 -2.68 10.92 8.74
CA PHE A 349 -1.43 10.15 8.78
C PHE A 349 -1.69 8.71 8.43
N TYR A 350 -0.92 8.16 7.49
CA TYR A 350 -1.12 6.82 6.94
C TYR A 350 0.18 6.04 6.96
N THR A 351 0.24 4.97 7.76
CA THR A 351 1.45 4.15 7.90
C THR A 351 1.12 2.66 8.03
N ALA A 352 2.13 1.83 8.22
CA ALA A 352 1.98 0.39 8.34
C ALA A 352 2.07 -0.06 9.81
N PRO A 353 1.43 -1.18 10.19
CA PRO A 353 1.54 -1.76 11.54
C PRO A 353 2.98 -2.01 11.96
N THR A 354 3.85 -2.36 11.04
CA THR A 354 5.29 -2.54 11.30
C THR A 354 5.93 -1.28 11.88
N ALA A 355 5.62 -0.10 11.33
CA ALA A 355 6.12 1.16 11.87
C ALA A 355 5.53 1.44 13.26
N VAL A 356 4.24 1.19 13.45
CA VAL A 356 3.59 1.34 14.77
C VAL A 356 4.30 0.47 15.81
N ARG A 357 4.53 -0.81 15.50
CA ARG A 357 5.23 -1.74 16.41
C ARG A 357 6.68 -1.30 16.68
N LEU A 358 7.38 -0.76 15.68
CA LEU A 358 8.71 -0.21 15.86
C LEU A 358 8.69 0.91 16.91
N PHE A 359 7.75 1.84 16.84
CA PHE A 359 7.64 2.93 17.79
C PHE A 359 7.15 2.47 19.17
N MET A 360 6.30 1.45 19.23
CA MET A 360 5.94 0.79 20.51
C MET A 360 7.19 0.26 21.21
N ARG A 361 8.10 -0.35 20.46
CA ARG A 361 9.36 -0.90 20.98
C ARG A 361 10.25 0.18 21.57
N TYR A 362 10.29 1.38 20.98
CA TYR A 362 11.04 2.51 21.53
C TYR A 362 10.35 3.15 22.73
N GLY A 363 9.05 3.07 22.80
CA GLY A 363 8.25 3.58 23.90
C GLY A 363 7.53 4.89 23.61
N GLU A 364 6.50 5.14 24.39
CA GLU A 364 5.59 6.28 24.26
C GLU A 364 6.22 7.63 24.57
N LYS A 365 7.33 7.67 25.29
CA LYS A 365 8.05 8.92 25.62
C LYS A 365 8.44 9.74 24.39
N TRP A 366 8.66 9.06 23.25
CA TRP A 366 9.08 9.72 22.02
C TRP A 366 7.96 10.51 21.36
N PRO A 367 6.78 9.92 21.06
CA PRO A 367 5.67 10.72 20.53
C PRO A 367 5.10 11.70 21.57
N GLU A 368 5.08 11.33 22.85
CA GLU A 368 4.52 12.20 23.91
C GLU A 368 5.32 13.48 24.14
N ALA A 369 6.59 13.52 23.72
CA ALA A 369 7.42 14.72 23.78
C ALA A 369 7.05 15.77 22.72
N HIS A 370 6.13 15.48 21.81
CA HIS A 370 5.77 16.34 20.70
C HIS A 370 4.27 16.64 20.68
N ASP A 371 3.90 17.79 20.12
CA ASP A 371 2.50 18.18 19.92
C ASP A 371 1.93 17.48 18.67
N LEU A 372 1.17 16.42 18.89
CA LEU A 372 0.50 15.66 17.84
C LEU A 372 -0.99 16.00 17.73
N SER A 373 -1.43 17.09 18.39
CA SER A 373 -2.86 17.46 18.48
C SER A 373 -3.51 17.85 17.15
N SER A 374 -2.71 18.08 16.11
CA SER A 374 -3.23 18.33 14.76
C SER A 374 -3.81 17.07 14.10
N LEU A 375 -3.41 15.89 14.54
CA LEU A 375 -3.86 14.62 13.96
C LEU A 375 -5.36 14.40 14.20
N LYS A 376 -6.05 13.95 13.16
CA LYS A 376 -7.49 13.64 13.18
C LYS A 376 -7.79 12.23 12.72
N ILE A 377 -7.09 11.74 11.69
CA ILE A 377 -7.25 10.38 11.17
C ILE A 377 -5.89 9.71 11.06
N LEU A 378 -5.83 8.50 11.59
CA LEU A 378 -4.66 7.63 11.56
C LEU A 378 -5.00 6.40 10.73
N GLY A 379 -4.26 6.17 9.66
CA GLY A 379 -4.46 5.02 8.78
C GLY A 379 -3.43 3.93 9.00
N SER A 380 -3.82 2.72 8.68
CA SER A 380 -2.95 1.53 8.69
C SER A 380 -3.11 0.74 7.41
N VAL A 381 -1.99 0.24 6.88
CA VAL A 381 -1.94 -0.47 5.60
C VAL A 381 -0.89 -1.56 5.59
N GLY A 382 -1.12 -2.57 4.76
CA GLY A 382 -0.13 -3.57 4.39
C GLY A 382 -0.32 -4.93 5.04
N GLU A 383 -0.80 -4.94 6.27
CA GLU A 383 -1.14 -6.14 7.02
C GLU A 383 -2.21 -5.82 8.07
N PRO A 384 -2.90 -6.82 8.64
CA PRO A 384 -3.81 -6.54 9.75
C PRO A 384 -3.07 -5.90 10.92
N ILE A 385 -3.67 -4.89 11.52
CA ILE A 385 -3.15 -4.31 12.76
C ILE A 385 -3.75 -5.05 13.96
N ASN A 386 -2.90 -5.65 14.80
CA ASN A 386 -3.37 -6.35 15.98
C ASN A 386 -3.95 -5.36 17.01
N PRO A 387 -4.88 -5.81 17.88
CA PRO A 387 -5.55 -4.92 18.84
C PRO A 387 -4.59 -4.11 19.72
N GLU A 388 -3.51 -4.71 20.20
CA GLU A 388 -2.54 -4.00 21.03
C GLU A 388 -1.85 -2.85 20.30
N ALA A 389 -1.38 -3.07 19.08
CA ALA A 389 -0.79 -2.02 18.26
C ALA A 389 -1.84 -0.96 17.88
N TRP A 390 -3.09 -1.38 17.62
CA TRP A 390 -4.20 -0.48 17.37
C TRP A 390 -4.43 0.46 18.56
N HIS A 391 -4.49 -0.08 19.79
CA HIS A 391 -4.68 0.71 21.01
C HIS A 391 -3.51 1.65 21.26
N TRP A 392 -2.28 1.19 21.07
CA TRP A 392 -1.10 2.05 21.23
C TRP A 392 -1.14 3.22 20.24
N TYR A 393 -1.48 2.96 19.00
CA TYR A 393 -1.63 3.96 17.94
C TYR A 393 -2.72 4.99 18.31
N TYR A 394 -3.87 4.48 18.75
CA TYR A 394 -5.01 5.28 19.16
C TYR A 394 -4.72 6.14 20.40
N GLU A 395 -4.05 5.57 21.39
CA GLU A 395 -3.80 6.22 22.68
C GLU A 395 -2.58 7.16 22.66
N HIS A 396 -1.46 6.73 22.10
CA HIS A 396 -0.20 7.46 22.20
C HIS A 396 0.11 8.37 21.01
N ILE A 397 -0.41 8.07 19.84
CA ILE A 397 -0.30 8.93 18.67
C ILE A 397 -1.55 9.79 18.52
N GLY A 398 -2.71 9.18 18.62
CA GLY A 398 -4.00 9.85 18.45
C GLY A 398 -4.56 10.50 19.70
N HIS A 399 -4.00 10.23 20.87
CA HIS A 399 -4.48 10.73 22.19
C HIS A 399 -5.98 10.51 22.39
N LYS A 400 -6.52 9.38 21.89
CA LYS A 400 -7.95 9.03 21.90
C LYS A 400 -8.84 10.08 21.23
N ASN A 401 -8.28 10.90 20.36
CA ASN A 401 -8.94 12.02 19.69
C ASN A 401 -8.96 11.88 18.15
N CYS A 402 -8.59 10.72 17.64
CA CYS A 402 -8.56 10.39 16.22
C CYS A 402 -9.47 9.23 15.89
N ALA A 403 -9.86 9.12 14.61
CA ALA A 403 -10.35 7.86 14.08
C ALA A 403 -9.17 7.05 13.55
N ILE A 404 -9.25 5.72 13.65
CA ILE A 404 -8.32 4.81 13.00
C ILE A 404 -9.03 4.18 11.80
N VAL A 405 -8.39 4.25 10.64
CA VAL A 405 -8.84 3.59 9.42
C VAL A 405 -7.82 2.49 9.08
N ASP A 406 -8.15 1.26 9.44
CA ASP A 406 -7.40 0.08 9.04
C ASP A 406 -7.88 -0.32 7.64
N THR A 407 -6.99 -0.31 6.67
CA THR A 407 -7.37 -0.50 5.27
C THR A 407 -6.92 -1.85 4.75
N TRP A 408 -7.85 -2.60 4.18
CA TRP A 408 -7.51 -3.82 3.45
C TRP A 408 -7.70 -3.60 1.95
N TRP A 409 -6.66 -3.93 1.21
CA TRP A 409 -6.63 -3.86 -0.25
C TRP A 409 -5.32 -4.45 -0.76
N GLN A 410 -5.14 -4.50 -2.07
CA GLN A 410 -3.99 -5.15 -2.70
C GLN A 410 -3.49 -4.32 -3.89
N THR A 411 -2.30 -4.63 -4.38
CA THR A 411 -1.82 -4.08 -5.67
C THR A 411 -2.85 -4.34 -6.77
N GLU A 412 -3.40 -5.54 -6.79
CA GLU A 412 -4.40 -6.00 -7.76
C GLU A 412 -5.71 -5.22 -7.69
N THR A 413 -6.08 -4.72 -6.52
CA THR A 413 -7.32 -3.95 -6.38
C THR A 413 -7.15 -2.47 -6.69
N GLY A 414 -5.93 -1.96 -6.66
CA GLY A 414 -5.57 -0.58 -7.00
C GLY A 414 -5.93 0.48 -5.97
N ALA A 415 -6.95 0.26 -5.18
CA ALA A 415 -7.43 1.15 -4.14
C ALA A 415 -8.08 0.37 -3.01
N HIS A 416 -8.42 1.06 -1.93
CA HIS A 416 -9.05 0.48 -0.73
C HIS A 416 -10.32 -0.30 -1.05
N MET A 417 -10.51 -1.43 -0.39
CA MET A 417 -11.69 -2.29 -0.52
C MET A 417 -12.50 -2.37 0.76
N ILE A 418 -11.83 -2.50 1.90
CA ILE A 418 -12.45 -2.66 3.21
C ILE A 418 -11.78 -1.70 4.20
N THR A 419 -12.56 -0.92 4.91
CA THR A 419 -12.11 -0.13 6.06
C THR A 419 -13.30 0.33 6.88
N THR A 420 -13.06 0.79 8.10
CA THR A 420 -14.06 1.53 8.86
C THR A 420 -13.96 3.00 8.45
N LEU A 421 -14.96 3.53 7.75
CA LEU A 421 -14.99 4.93 7.35
C LEU A 421 -15.02 5.85 8.58
N PRO A 422 -14.43 7.06 8.49
CA PRO A 422 -14.51 8.04 9.56
C PRO A 422 -15.96 8.32 9.97
N GLY A 423 -16.20 8.45 11.27
CA GLY A 423 -17.54 8.66 11.79
C GLY A 423 -18.28 7.38 12.18
N ASN A 424 -17.77 6.23 11.80
CA ASN A 424 -18.38 4.93 12.17
C ASN A 424 -17.65 4.31 13.37
N PRO A 425 -18.34 3.50 14.17
CA PRO A 425 -17.70 2.78 15.28
C PRO A 425 -16.58 1.88 14.80
N MET A 426 -15.47 1.88 15.54
CA MET A 426 -14.25 1.12 15.23
C MET A 426 -14.20 -0.15 16.07
N LYS A 427 -13.71 -1.25 15.49
CA LYS A 427 -13.43 -2.50 16.22
C LYS A 427 -11.94 -2.80 16.11
N PRO A 428 -11.17 -2.65 17.19
CA PRO A 428 -9.73 -2.94 17.17
C PRO A 428 -9.42 -4.36 16.69
N GLY A 429 -8.57 -4.47 15.66
CA GLY A 429 -8.21 -5.77 15.05
C GLY A 429 -9.09 -6.18 13.88
N LYS A 430 -10.13 -5.43 13.56
CA LYS A 430 -10.95 -5.65 12.36
C LYS A 430 -10.68 -4.57 11.31
N ALA A 431 -10.58 -4.98 10.05
CA ALA A 431 -10.41 -4.04 8.94
C ALA A 431 -11.63 -3.11 8.81
N GLY A 432 -12.82 -3.64 9.01
CA GLY A 432 -14.04 -2.85 8.94
C GLY A 432 -15.07 -3.44 7.99
N LYS A 433 -15.74 -2.57 7.24
CA LYS A 433 -16.79 -2.96 6.30
C LYS A 433 -16.36 -2.68 4.86
N PRO A 434 -16.95 -3.37 3.86
CA PRO A 434 -16.70 -3.06 2.45
C PRO A 434 -17.01 -1.60 2.15
N LEU A 435 -16.17 -0.96 1.35
CA LEU A 435 -16.43 0.39 0.88
C LEU A 435 -17.62 0.43 -0.10
N PRO A 436 -18.30 1.58 -0.23
CA PRO A 436 -19.36 1.73 -1.22
C PRO A 436 -18.89 1.28 -2.62
N GLY A 437 -19.73 0.52 -3.32
CA GLY A 437 -19.44 -0.02 -4.63
C GLY A 437 -18.64 -1.33 -4.63
N ILE A 438 -18.20 -1.81 -3.47
CA ILE A 438 -17.40 -3.02 -3.33
C ILE A 438 -18.23 -4.10 -2.64
N GLU A 439 -18.49 -5.20 -3.32
CA GLU A 439 -19.28 -6.32 -2.80
C GLU A 439 -18.36 -7.46 -2.39
N VAL A 440 -18.16 -7.62 -1.08
CA VAL A 440 -17.28 -8.64 -0.49
C VAL A 440 -18.12 -9.77 0.11
N ALA A 441 -17.60 -10.99 -0.01
CA ALA A 441 -18.15 -12.15 0.70
C ALA A 441 -17.01 -12.98 1.28
N ILE A 442 -17.36 -13.75 2.32
CA ILE A 442 -16.46 -14.75 2.89
C ILE A 442 -17.07 -16.11 2.54
N VAL A 443 -16.31 -16.91 1.79
CA VAL A 443 -16.82 -18.15 1.19
C VAL A 443 -15.87 -19.33 1.46
N ASP A 444 -16.42 -20.54 1.35
CA ASP A 444 -15.60 -21.75 1.32
C ASP A 444 -14.95 -21.96 -0.06
N LYS A 445 -14.17 -23.01 -0.20
CA LYS A 445 -13.49 -23.35 -1.48
C LYS A 445 -14.45 -23.65 -2.64
N ASN A 446 -15.72 -23.92 -2.34
CA ASN A 446 -16.75 -24.18 -3.35
C ASN A 446 -17.55 -22.93 -3.70
N GLY A 447 -17.19 -21.78 -3.13
CA GLY A 447 -17.86 -20.50 -3.37
C GLY A 447 -19.13 -20.28 -2.55
N ASN A 448 -19.41 -21.14 -1.56
CA ASN A 448 -20.58 -21.01 -0.71
C ASN A 448 -20.28 -20.09 0.48
N PRO A 449 -21.21 -19.18 0.86
CA PRO A 449 -21.03 -18.36 2.03
C PRO A 449 -20.84 -19.20 3.30
N VAL A 450 -19.94 -18.73 4.17
CA VAL A 450 -19.73 -19.34 5.49
C VAL A 450 -20.53 -18.59 6.56
N PRO A 451 -20.87 -19.25 7.69
CA PRO A 451 -21.54 -18.55 8.79
C PRO A 451 -20.73 -17.39 9.35
N PRO A 452 -21.37 -16.42 10.05
CA PRO A 452 -20.66 -15.36 10.75
C PRO A 452 -19.58 -15.91 11.69
N ASN A 453 -18.48 -15.16 11.81
CA ASN A 453 -17.33 -15.51 12.67
C ASN A 453 -16.62 -16.81 12.26
N THR A 454 -16.84 -17.28 11.06
CA THR A 454 -16.19 -18.47 10.50
C THR A 454 -15.17 -18.03 9.45
N VAL A 455 -13.99 -18.66 9.46
CA VAL A 455 -12.91 -18.35 8.51
C VAL A 455 -13.24 -18.91 7.12
N GLY A 456 -13.10 -18.07 6.13
CA GLY A 456 -13.23 -18.44 4.71
C GLY A 456 -12.37 -17.56 3.83
N TYR A 457 -12.49 -17.77 2.52
CA TYR A 457 -11.79 -16.97 1.53
C TYR A 457 -12.47 -15.62 1.37
N VAL A 458 -11.67 -14.56 1.36
CA VAL A 458 -12.16 -13.20 1.06
C VAL A 458 -12.28 -13.07 -0.45
N VAL A 459 -13.51 -12.86 -0.94
CA VAL A 459 -13.77 -12.70 -2.37
C VAL A 459 -14.50 -11.40 -2.63
N ILE A 460 -14.29 -10.83 -3.82
CA ILE A 460 -15.02 -9.68 -4.32
C ILE A 460 -15.93 -10.16 -5.44
N LYS A 461 -17.24 -9.91 -5.30
CA LYS A 461 -18.26 -10.55 -6.11
C LYS A 461 -18.51 -9.90 -7.47
N ARG A 462 -18.03 -8.70 -7.68
CA ARG A 462 -18.19 -7.93 -8.93
C ARG A 462 -16.97 -7.13 -9.26
N PRO A 463 -16.80 -6.71 -10.54
CA PRO A 463 -15.77 -5.76 -10.92
C PRO A 463 -15.89 -4.43 -10.15
N TRP A 464 -14.79 -3.78 -9.97
CA TRP A 464 -14.67 -2.43 -9.42
C TRP A 464 -13.73 -1.60 -10.29
N PRO A 465 -13.86 -0.26 -10.30
CA PRO A 465 -13.15 0.56 -11.30
C PRO A 465 -11.63 0.47 -11.26
N SER A 466 -11.04 0.31 -10.08
CA SER A 466 -9.58 0.22 -9.91
C SER A 466 -9.02 -1.20 -9.90
N MET A 467 -9.80 -2.19 -10.35
CA MET A 467 -9.28 -3.56 -10.47
C MET A 467 -8.18 -3.62 -11.53
N MET A 468 -7.18 -4.48 -11.30
CA MET A 468 -6.20 -4.75 -12.35
C MET A 468 -6.90 -5.24 -13.61
N ARG A 469 -6.37 -4.86 -14.77
CA ARG A 469 -6.95 -5.28 -16.05
C ARG A 469 -6.35 -6.56 -16.59
N ASP A 470 -5.09 -6.82 -16.29
CA ASP A 470 -4.39 -8.03 -16.71
C ASP A 470 -3.05 -8.14 -15.95
N CYS A 471 -2.35 -9.24 -16.16
CA CYS A 471 -0.95 -9.39 -15.82
C CYS A 471 -0.11 -9.29 -17.09
N TRP A 472 0.87 -8.40 -17.12
CA TRP A 472 1.68 -8.11 -18.30
C TRP A 472 2.34 -9.37 -18.86
N GLY A 473 1.99 -9.72 -20.11
CA GLY A 473 2.52 -10.91 -20.78
C GLY A 473 2.13 -12.25 -20.17
N GLN A 474 1.24 -12.28 -19.15
CA GLN A 474 0.87 -13.49 -18.42
C GLN A 474 -0.64 -13.54 -18.12
N PRO A 475 -1.51 -13.57 -19.14
CA PRO A 475 -2.96 -13.51 -18.95
C PRO A 475 -3.51 -14.67 -18.12
N GLU A 476 -2.86 -15.84 -18.13
CA GLU A 476 -3.30 -16.99 -17.33
C GLU A 476 -3.16 -16.72 -15.82
N ARG A 477 -2.16 -15.91 -15.40
CA ARG A 477 -2.02 -15.51 -13.99
C ARG A 477 -3.15 -14.58 -13.57
N TYR A 478 -3.63 -13.71 -14.46
CA TYR A 478 -4.80 -12.88 -14.21
C TYR A 478 -6.07 -13.73 -14.05
N LYS A 479 -6.32 -14.62 -15.01
CA LYS A 479 -7.51 -15.48 -15.01
C LYS A 479 -7.65 -16.29 -13.73
N LYS A 480 -6.53 -16.75 -13.16
CA LYS A 480 -6.52 -17.54 -11.94
C LYS A 480 -7.22 -16.85 -10.77
N TYR A 481 -7.09 -15.53 -10.63
CA TYR A 481 -7.78 -14.77 -9.58
C TYR A 481 -9.32 -14.89 -9.66
N TRP A 482 -9.85 -15.12 -10.86
CA TRP A 482 -11.30 -15.15 -11.10
C TRP A 482 -11.87 -16.55 -11.27
N THR A 483 -11.04 -17.56 -11.44
CA THR A 483 -11.47 -18.93 -11.76
C THR A 483 -11.19 -19.94 -10.66
N GLU A 484 -10.38 -19.58 -9.69
CA GLU A 484 -9.96 -20.50 -8.62
C GLU A 484 -11.11 -20.83 -7.65
N ILE A 485 -11.97 -19.88 -7.36
CA ILE A 485 -13.18 -20.09 -6.55
C ILE A 485 -14.40 -19.97 -7.46
N PRO A 486 -15.33 -20.97 -7.43
CA PRO A 486 -16.55 -20.90 -8.24
C PRO A 486 -17.43 -19.69 -7.93
N GLY A 487 -18.19 -19.21 -8.91
CA GLY A 487 -19.19 -18.15 -8.74
C GLY A 487 -18.83 -16.81 -9.41
N ASN A 488 -17.84 -16.81 -10.30
CA ASN A 488 -17.40 -15.60 -11.01
C ASN A 488 -16.95 -14.49 -10.04
N VAL A 489 -16.15 -14.86 -9.05
CA VAL A 489 -15.67 -13.98 -7.99
C VAL A 489 -14.16 -13.82 -8.05
N TYR A 490 -13.68 -12.66 -7.63
CA TYR A 490 -12.26 -12.40 -7.45
C TYR A 490 -11.80 -12.99 -6.12
N ASN A 491 -10.82 -13.90 -6.16
CA ASN A 491 -10.20 -14.46 -4.99
C ASN A 491 -8.98 -13.62 -4.59
N ALA A 492 -9.07 -12.97 -3.44
CA ALA A 492 -7.99 -12.13 -2.93
C ALA A 492 -6.78 -12.93 -2.39
N ASP A 493 -6.94 -14.25 -2.27
CA ASP A 493 -5.94 -15.14 -1.66
C ASP A 493 -5.63 -14.80 -0.20
N ASP A 494 -6.56 -14.12 0.45
CA ASP A 494 -6.59 -13.86 1.89
C ASP A 494 -7.75 -14.61 2.52
N LEU A 495 -7.55 -15.03 3.77
CA LEU A 495 -8.62 -15.58 4.61
C LEU A 495 -9.11 -14.53 5.58
N GLY A 496 -10.39 -14.59 5.87
CA GLY A 496 -11.04 -13.66 6.78
C GLY A 496 -12.34 -14.20 7.33
N SER A 497 -13.00 -13.41 8.15
CA SER A 497 -14.33 -13.69 8.69
C SER A 497 -15.15 -12.41 8.71
N ILE A 498 -16.46 -12.56 8.77
CA ILE A 498 -17.39 -11.44 8.91
C ILE A 498 -18.25 -11.69 10.14
N ASP A 499 -18.46 -10.69 10.99
CA ASP A 499 -19.33 -10.81 12.15
C ASP A 499 -20.79 -10.46 11.83
N GLU A 500 -21.68 -10.59 12.82
CA GLU A 500 -23.10 -10.32 12.64
C GLU A 500 -23.40 -8.85 12.30
N GLU A 501 -22.50 -7.93 12.65
CA GLU A 501 -22.62 -6.51 12.33
C GLU A 501 -22.01 -6.14 10.96
N GLY A 502 -21.40 -7.10 10.27
CA GLY A 502 -20.80 -6.88 8.96
C GLY A 502 -19.33 -6.44 8.99
N TYR A 503 -18.68 -6.45 10.14
CA TYR A 503 -17.24 -6.16 10.23
C TYR A 503 -16.41 -7.35 9.81
N ILE A 504 -15.40 -7.08 8.97
CA ILE A 504 -14.52 -8.11 8.42
C ILE A 504 -13.18 -8.07 9.17
N MET A 505 -12.74 -9.25 9.58
CA MET A 505 -11.40 -9.49 10.12
C MET A 505 -10.59 -10.26 9.08
N ILE A 506 -9.42 -9.77 8.74
CA ILE A 506 -8.46 -10.50 7.90
C ILE A 506 -7.57 -11.31 8.84
N VAL A 507 -7.53 -12.63 8.65
CA VAL A 507 -6.78 -13.52 9.55
C VAL A 507 -5.42 -13.92 9.01
N GLY A 508 -5.17 -13.67 7.74
CA GLY A 508 -3.88 -13.90 7.10
C GLY A 508 -4.02 -14.33 5.64
N ARG A 509 -2.89 -14.55 5.00
CA ARG A 509 -2.86 -15.08 3.63
C ARG A 509 -3.26 -16.56 3.64
N ALA A 510 -3.92 -17.00 2.58
CA ALA A 510 -4.38 -18.38 2.47
C ALA A 510 -3.24 -19.41 2.55
N ASP A 511 -2.04 -19.04 2.07
CA ASP A 511 -0.84 -19.89 2.13
C ASP A 511 -0.10 -19.84 3.48
N ASP A 512 -0.38 -18.85 4.33
CA ASP A 512 0.25 -18.68 5.66
C ASP A 512 -0.62 -19.22 6.82
N VAL A 513 -1.88 -19.55 6.57
CA VAL A 513 -2.81 -20.02 7.60
C VAL A 513 -2.38 -21.37 8.14
N LEU A 514 -2.45 -21.51 9.46
CA LEU A 514 -2.06 -22.72 10.19
C LEU A 514 -3.18 -23.78 10.13
N SER A 515 -2.80 -25.03 9.99
CA SER A 515 -3.75 -26.16 10.02
C SER A 515 -3.42 -27.07 11.20
N VAL A 516 -4.04 -26.79 12.35
CA VAL A 516 -3.78 -27.49 13.61
C VAL A 516 -4.98 -28.34 14.01
N ALA A 517 -4.79 -29.65 14.12
CA ALA A 517 -5.82 -30.60 14.50
C ALA A 517 -7.13 -30.46 13.70
N GLY A 518 -7.01 -30.17 12.41
CA GLY A 518 -8.13 -29.98 11.50
C GLY A 518 -8.78 -28.61 11.54
N HIS A 519 -8.27 -27.69 12.34
CA HIS A 519 -8.75 -26.30 12.41
C HIS A 519 -7.82 -25.35 11.67
N ARG A 520 -8.39 -24.39 10.97
CA ARG A 520 -7.67 -23.29 10.35
C ARG A 520 -7.51 -22.16 11.36
N ILE A 521 -6.27 -21.80 11.62
CA ILE A 521 -5.92 -20.74 12.57
C ILE A 521 -5.15 -19.66 11.85
N GLY A 522 -5.63 -18.43 11.93
CA GLY A 522 -4.94 -17.28 11.34
C GLY A 522 -3.65 -16.97 12.08
N THR A 523 -2.58 -16.72 11.32
CA THR A 523 -1.30 -16.30 11.91
C THR A 523 -1.47 -15.03 12.72
N MET A 524 -2.27 -14.07 12.23
CA MET A 524 -2.56 -12.82 12.91
C MET A 524 -3.18 -13.04 14.30
N GLU A 525 -4.07 -14.00 14.44
CA GLU A 525 -4.72 -14.26 15.72
C GLU A 525 -3.72 -14.72 16.79
N VAL A 526 -2.83 -15.65 16.42
CA VAL A 526 -1.80 -16.18 17.35
C VAL A 526 -0.74 -15.11 17.64
N GLU A 527 -0.28 -14.42 16.61
CA GLU A 527 0.70 -13.34 16.76
C GLU A 527 0.16 -12.21 17.64
N SER A 528 -1.10 -11.85 17.47
CA SER A 528 -1.79 -10.87 18.31
C SER A 528 -1.81 -11.27 19.79
N ALA A 529 -2.16 -12.52 20.08
CA ALA A 529 -2.16 -13.04 21.44
C ALA A 529 -0.76 -13.06 22.05
N ILE A 530 0.27 -13.35 21.26
CA ILE A 530 1.66 -13.32 21.72
C ILE A 530 2.10 -11.87 22.04
N VAL A 531 1.79 -10.94 21.18
CA VAL A 531 2.16 -9.52 21.34
C VAL A 531 1.42 -8.85 22.49
N ASP A 532 0.24 -9.37 22.85
CA ASP A 532 -0.50 -8.95 24.04
C ASP A 532 0.26 -9.23 25.36
N HIS A 533 1.23 -10.13 25.36
CA HIS A 533 2.09 -10.37 26.51
C HIS A 533 3.03 -9.20 26.75
N GLU A 534 3.16 -8.76 28.04
CA GLU A 534 3.91 -7.57 28.43
C GLU A 534 5.38 -7.53 27.96
N ALA A 535 6.00 -8.68 27.79
CA ALA A 535 7.42 -8.79 27.41
C ALA A 535 7.66 -8.76 25.89
N VAL A 536 6.64 -8.87 25.07
CA VAL A 536 6.79 -9.09 23.62
C VAL A 536 6.62 -7.81 22.83
N ALA A 537 7.59 -7.52 21.94
CA ALA A 537 7.53 -6.40 21.01
C ALA A 537 6.92 -6.80 19.66
N GLU A 538 7.37 -7.92 19.10
CA GLU A 538 6.88 -8.45 17.83
C GLU A 538 6.87 -9.98 17.86
N ALA A 539 6.03 -10.57 17.01
CA ALA A 539 5.98 -12.02 16.85
C ALA A 539 5.60 -12.40 15.42
N ALA A 540 6.12 -13.53 14.98
CA ALA A 540 5.69 -14.21 13.76
C ALA A 540 5.53 -15.69 14.05
N VAL A 541 4.48 -16.31 13.52
CA VAL A 541 4.25 -17.75 13.71
C VAL A 541 4.22 -18.48 12.38
N ILE A 542 4.67 -19.73 12.43
CA ILE A 542 4.63 -20.67 11.30
C ILE A 542 4.05 -22.01 11.77
N GLY A 543 3.54 -22.79 10.81
CA GLY A 543 3.18 -24.18 11.04
C GLY A 543 4.37 -25.10 10.72
N LYS A 544 4.68 -26.01 11.64
CA LYS A 544 5.62 -27.10 11.40
C LYS A 544 4.85 -28.40 11.26
N PRO A 545 5.22 -29.29 10.35
CA PRO A 545 4.56 -30.59 10.23
C PRO A 545 4.52 -31.35 11.56
N ASP A 546 3.36 -31.89 11.88
CA ASP A 546 3.14 -32.73 13.05
C ASP A 546 2.34 -33.97 12.63
N PRO A 547 2.81 -35.19 12.98
CA PRO A 547 2.18 -36.43 12.50
C PRO A 547 0.78 -36.65 13.06
N ILE A 548 0.40 -35.98 14.16
CA ILE A 548 -0.91 -36.16 14.82
C ILE A 548 -1.83 -34.98 14.52
N LYS A 549 -1.33 -33.75 14.63
CA LYS A 549 -2.13 -32.51 14.51
C LYS A 549 -2.16 -31.95 13.07
N GLY A 550 -1.38 -32.49 12.16
CA GLY A 550 -1.13 -31.89 10.85
C GLY A 550 -0.02 -30.84 10.92
N GLU A 551 -0.23 -29.78 11.67
CA GLU A 551 0.80 -28.78 11.99
C GLU A 551 0.79 -28.47 13.49
N ARG A 552 1.96 -28.12 14.01
CA ARG A 552 2.14 -27.49 15.33
C ARG A 552 2.66 -26.09 15.15
N ILE A 553 2.43 -25.23 16.11
CA ILE A 553 2.76 -23.81 16.02
C ILE A 553 4.15 -23.55 16.59
N LYS A 554 5.02 -22.91 15.77
CA LYS A 554 6.28 -22.33 16.22
C LYS A 554 6.19 -20.82 16.12
N ALA A 555 6.56 -20.12 17.21
CA ALA A 555 6.60 -18.67 17.29
C ALA A 555 8.03 -18.15 17.31
N PHE A 556 8.29 -17.10 16.54
CA PHE A 556 9.53 -16.32 16.60
C PHE A 556 9.18 -14.98 17.27
N VAL A 557 9.87 -14.67 18.36
CA VAL A 557 9.48 -13.58 19.26
C VAL A 557 10.62 -12.60 19.46
N ILE A 558 10.32 -11.31 19.28
CA ILE A 558 11.22 -10.21 19.62
C ILE A 558 10.75 -9.62 20.94
N LEU A 559 11.63 -9.60 21.95
CA LEU A 559 11.33 -9.06 23.25
C LEU A 559 11.47 -7.54 23.30
N LYS A 560 10.68 -6.90 24.17
CA LYS A 560 10.88 -5.50 24.55
C LYS A 560 12.18 -5.32 25.29
N GLN A 561 12.72 -4.10 25.29
CA GLN A 561 13.89 -3.76 26.09
C GLN A 561 13.63 -4.03 27.57
N GLY A 562 14.64 -4.57 28.25
CA GLY A 562 14.55 -4.91 29.67
C GLY A 562 14.12 -6.34 29.97
N TYR A 563 13.74 -7.10 28.94
CA TYR A 563 13.42 -8.52 29.08
C TYR A 563 14.51 -9.38 28.47
N ASN A 564 14.84 -10.47 29.14
CA ASN A 564 15.86 -11.41 28.67
C ASN A 564 15.26 -12.77 28.33
N PRO A 565 15.75 -13.45 27.30
CA PRO A 565 15.29 -14.81 26.99
C PRO A 565 15.45 -15.76 28.17
N SER A 566 14.41 -16.54 28.45
CA SER A 566 14.46 -17.60 29.47
C SER A 566 13.36 -18.63 29.17
N ASP A 567 13.51 -19.84 29.72
CA ASP A 567 12.49 -20.88 29.59
C ASP A 567 11.22 -20.51 30.35
N GLU A 568 11.34 -19.82 31.49
CA GLU A 568 10.20 -19.30 32.24
C GLU A 568 9.41 -18.29 31.41
N LEU A 569 10.09 -17.42 30.67
CA LEU A 569 9.42 -16.44 29.80
C LEU A 569 8.73 -17.11 28.64
N LYS A 570 9.34 -18.12 28.01
CA LYS A 570 8.67 -18.94 26.97
C LYS A 570 7.37 -19.52 27.50
N LYS A 571 7.41 -20.14 28.67
CA LYS A 571 6.23 -20.73 29.29
C LYS A 571 5.16 -19.69 29.62
N SER A 572 5.57 -18.55 30.13
CA SER A 572 4.65 -17.43 30.39
C SER A 572 3.91 -16.98 29.14
N ILE A 573 4.62 -16.84 28.02
CA ILE A 573 4.04 -16.47 26.73
C ILE A 573 3.10 -17.59 26.22
N GLN A 574 3.52 -18.84 26.29
CA GLN A 574 2.72 -19.98 25.87
C GLN A 574 1.39 -20.07 26.65
N GLU A 575 1.45 -19.94 27.96
CA GLU A 575 0.25 -19.98 28.81
C GLU A 575 -0.65 -18.77 28.57
N HIS A 576 -0.07 -17.60 28.30
CA HIS A 576 -0.82 -16.41 27.96
C HIS A 576 -1.65 -16.61 26.68
N VAL A 577 -1.02 -17.15 25.62
CA VAL A 577 -1.72 -17.46 24.36
C VAL A 577 -2.85 -18.49 24.60
N LYS A 578 -2.58 -19.50 25.38
CA LYS A 578 -3.59 -20.50 25.75
C LYS A 578 -4.76 -19.88 26.49
N HIS A 579 -4.49 -18.93 27.40
CA HIS A 579 -5.53 -18.21 28.12
C HIS A 579 -6.38 -17.35 27.19
N VAL A 580 -5.75 -16.65 26.23
CA VAL A 580 -6.45 -15.72 25.32
C VAL A 580 -7.22 -16.46 24.23
N LEU A 581 -6.63 -17.47 23.61
CA LEU A 581 -7.17 -18.12 22.40
C LEU A 581 -7.58 -19.59 22.60
N GLY A 582 -7.17 -20.21 23.70
CA GLY A 582 -7.40 -21.63 23.93
C GLY A 582 -6.21 -22.51 23.58
N ALA A 583 -6.28 -23.79 23.99
CA ALA A 583 -5.20 -24.75 23.87
C ALA A 583 -4.77 -25.05 22.42
N ILE A 584 -5.70 -24.90 21.47
CA ILE A 584 -5.43 -25.17 20.05
C ILE A 584 -4.41 -24.19 19.44
N ALA A 585 -4.32 -22.97 19.98
CA ALA A 585 -3.40 -21.95 19.52
C ALA A 585 -2.09 -21.91 20.32
N TYR A 586 -1.90 -22.87 21.23
CA TYR A 586 -0.71 -22.96 22.06
C TYR A 586 0.55 -23.10 21.21
N PRO A 587 1.51 -22.13 21.25
CA PRO A 587 2.74 -22.24 20.51
C PRO A 587 3.67 -23.22 21.21
N GLU A 588 3.82 -24.41 20.64
CA GLU A 588 4.62 -25.48 21.23
C GLU A 588 6.12 -25.17 21.23
N GLU A 589 6.56 -24.35 20.29
CA GLU A 589 7.94 -23.88 20.23
C GLU A 589 7.99 -22.37 20.20
N ILE A 590 8.90 -21.78 20.98
CA ILE A 590 9.20 -20.34 20.93
C ILE A 590 10.71 -20.17 20.74
N GLU A 591 11.08 -19.35 19.76
CA GLU A 591 12.46 -18.93 19.52
C GLU A 591 12.54 -17.42 19.65
N PHE A 592 13.40 -16.93 20.56
CA PHE A 592 13.65 -15.49 20.68
C PHE A 592 14.66 -15.07 19.61
N VAL A 593 14.32 -14.02 18.86
CA VAL A 593 15.11 -13.49 17.75
C VAL A 593 15.27 -11.99 17.89
N ASP A 594 16.29 -11.43 17.25
CA ASP A 594 16.54 -9.99 17.26
C ASP A 594 15.79 -9.27 16.15
N LYS A 595 15.53 -9.95 15.04
CA LYS A 595 14.76 -9.41 13.91
C LYS A 595 13.96 -10.51 13.22
N LEU A 596 12.91 -10.09 12.54
CA LEU A 596 12.09 -10.96 11.69
C LEU A 596 12.36 -10.63 10.22
N PRO A 597 12.33 -11.63 9.31
CA PRO A 597 12.45 -11.36 7.89
C PRO A 597 11.21 -10.58 7.42
N LYS A 598 11.44 -9.42 6.86
CA LYS A 598 10.39 -8.53 6.36
C LYS A 598 10.67 -8.14 4.93
N THR A 599 9.62 -7.88 4.18
CA THR A 599 9.75 -7.15 2.93
C THR A 599 10.19 -5.72 3.23
N ARG A 600 10.72 -5.05 2.23
CA ARG A 600 11.08 -3.63 2.36
C ARG A 600 9.86 -2.72 2.58
N SER A 601 8.66 -3.22 2.35
CA SER A 601 7.40 -2.57 2.75
C SER A 601 6.97 -2.89 4.19
N GLY A 602 7.75 -3.69 4.91
CA GLY A 602 7.53 -4.03 6.31
C GLY A 602 6.66 -5.26 6.57
N LYS A 603 6.28 -6.01 5.54
CA LYS A 603 5.50 -7.25 5.70
C LYS A 603 6.39 -8.39 6.16
N ILE A 604 5.95 -9.14 7.16
CA ILE A 604 6.67 -10.35 7.63
C ILE A 604 6.63 -11.42 6.55
N MET A 605 7.80 -11.95 6.20
CA MET A 605 7.94 -13.03 5.22
C MET A 605 7.97 -14.39 5.93
N ARG A 606 6.80 -14.88 6.35
CA ARG A 606 6.66 -16.15 7.09
C ARG A 606 7.16 -17.34 6.29
N ARG A 607 7.02 -17.30 4.97
CA ARG A 607 7.57 -18.37 4.12
C ARG A 607 9.08 -18.53 4.23
N VAL A 608 9.81 -17.42 4.46
CA VAL A 608 11.25 -17.45 4.67
C VAL A 608 11.59 -18.14 5.99
N LEU A 609 10.85 -17.81 7.06
CA LEU A 609 10.98 -18.48 8.36
C LEU A 609 10.69 -19.98 8.23
N LYS A 610 9.60 -20.32 7.56
CA LYS A 610 9.18 -21.72 7.36
C LYS A 610 10.19 -22.50 6.52
N ALA A 611 10.66 -21.92 5.42
CA ALA A 611 11.66 -22.55 4.56
C ALA A 611 12.97 -22.80 5.31
N LYS A 612 13.46 -21.81 6.05
CA LYS A 612 14.68 -21.97 6.87
C LYS A 612 14.51 -23.07 7.93
N GLU A 613 13.36 -23.07 8.61
CA GLU A 613 13.06 -24.04 9.67
C GLU A 613 12.97 -25.47 9.14
N LEU A 614 12.43 -25.64 7.94
CA LEU A 614 12.22 -26.96 7.33
C LEU A 614 13.35 -27.38 6.37
N GLY A 615 14.39 -26.55 6.20
CA GLY A 615 15.49 -26.85 5.28
C GLY A 615 15.06 -26.84 3.81
N LEU A 616 14.05 -26.04 3.47
CA LEU A 616 13.54 -25.91 2.10
C LEU A 616 14.19 -24.74 1.37
N ASP A 617 14.03 -24.72 0.05
CA ASP A 617 14.45 -23.57 -0.76
C ASP A 617 13.68 -22.32 -0.33
N ILE A 618 14.43 -21.27 -0.03
CA ILE A 618 13.86 -19.97 0.40
C ILE A 618 13.08 -19.28 -0.74
N GLY A 619 13.40 -19.59 -2.00
CA GLY A 619 12.76 -18.99 -3.16
C GLY A 619 13.16 -17.54 -3.39
N ASP A 620 12.30 -16.76 -4.04
CA ASP A 620 12.56 -15.35 -4.35
C ASP A 620 12.61 -14.51 -3.08
N VAL A 621 13.77 -13.94 -2.79
CA VAL A 621 14.00 -13.02 -1.66
C VAL A 621 14.26 -11.59 -2.10
N SER A 622 13.96 -11.26 -3.35
CA SER A 622 14.21 -9.94 -3.92
C SER A 622 13.55 -8.79 -3.15
N THR A 623 12.47 -9.09 -2.43
CA THR A 623 11.74 -8.11 -1.61
C THR A 623 12.20 -8.07 -0.16
N LEU A 624 13.12 -8.96 0.24
CA LEU A 624 13.59 -9.04 1.62
C LEU A 624 14.43 -7.81 1.98
N GLU A 625 14.19 -7.26 3.16
CA GLU A 625 15.03 -6.22 3.74
C GLU A 625 16.32 -6.85 4.28
N ASP A 626 17.48 -6.22 4.02
CA ASP A 626 18.80 -6.71 4.47
C ASP A 626 18.98 -6.59 5.98
#